data_04e031742a5665865a10bafd0fbb5a4f
#
_entry.id   04e031742a5665865a10bafd0fbb5a4f
#
_cell.length_a   1.000
_cell.length_b   1.000
_cell.length_c   1.000
_cell.angle_alpha   90.00
_cell.angle_beta   90.00
_cell.angle_gamma   90.00
#
_symmetry.space_group_name_H-M   'P 1'
#
loop_
_entity.id
_entity.type
_entity.pdbx_description
1 polymer ?
#
loop_
_entity_poly.entity_id
_entity_poly.type
_entity_poly.pdbx_seq_one_letter_code
_entity_poly.pdbx_strand_id
1 'polypeptide(L)'
;MGASKKEWSCDLLIIDEAHKINSEVLSNVLTNTKFKLILGLTATFERLDGRHEILAKYAPVVDTITMEDALFNGWVAKYKDYVVVIDVPDIDVYQKYNKEFNEHFEFFQWDFDKVMSMTGKNGFTNRWQYCKDTYPDDYAMQKDYLKSVTFHAMGFMKTMQSRKKFVQNHPEKIRIAKEIIKYRSDKKIVTFNANTAMAEAYKEGYVYTGKEGKKKNRITLEEFSRMPSGILNSCKMAIEGLDVPDLSVGIQTGIDSSKTKAVQSLGRVVRLAKGKLGAEFFTLVINDTVETKWMQNAKKDSQIEIIDVENLMHVLKGEPHELYKRKIKNFTFRF
;
A
#
# COMPACT_ATOMS: atom_id res chain seq x y z
N MET A 1 -16.82 8.55 -15.38
CA MET A 1 -17.59 7.43 -14.80
C MET A 1 -19.04 7.38 -15.30
N GLY A 2 -19.28 7.57 -16.59
CA GLY A 2 -20.61 7.51 -17.19
C GLY A 2 -20.91 6.21 -17.95
N ALA A 3 -19.94 5.29 -18.02
CA ALA A 3 -20.07 4.06 -18.83
C ALA A 3 -20.97 2.97 -18.21
N SER A 4 -21.37 3.07 -16.95
CA SER A 4 -22.05 1.98 -16.24
C SER A 4 -23.55 1.82 -16.61
N LYS A 5 -24.13 2.72 -17.42
CA LYS A 5 -25.55 2.67 -17.81
C LYS A 5 -25.79 2.70 -19.32
N LYS A 6 -24.73 2.78 -20.14
CA LYS A 6 -24.84 2.89 -21.59
C LYS A 6 -24.27 1.62 -22.23
N GLU A 7 -25.03 1.00 -23.14
CA GLU A 7 -24.51 -0.08 -23.97
C GLU A 7 -23.49 0.48 -24.97
N TRP A 8 -22.33 -0.15 -25.03
CA TRP A 8 -21.25 0.18 -25.94
C TRP A 8 -20.96 -0.99 -26.86
N SER A 9 -20.47 -0.69 -28.04
CA SER A 9 -20.00 -1.71 -28.99
C SER A 9 -18.65 -1.30 -29.57
N CYS A 10 -17.68 -2.22 -29.58
CA CYS A 10 -16.35 -2.01 -30.13
C CYS A 10 -15.76 -3.35 -30.63
N ASP A 11 -14.76 -3.29 -31.49
CA ASP A 11 -14.04 -4.48 -31.93
C ASP A 11 -13.03 -4.93 -30.87
N LEU A 12 -12.32 -3.98 -30.23
CA LEU A 12 -11.33 -4.22 -29.18
C LEU A 12 -11.64 -3.35 -27.97
N LEU A 13 -11.80 -3.99 -26.81
CA LEU A 13 -11.92 -3.34 -25.50
C LEU A 13 -10.54 -3.39 -24.81
N ILE A 14 -9.92 -2.22 -24.64
CA ILE A 14 -8.66 -2.10 -23.87
C ILE A 14 -8.96 -1.58 -22.49
N ILE A 15 -8.49 -2.29 -21.46
CA ILE A 15 -8.67 -1.94 -20.05
C ILE A 15 -7.31 -1.72 -19.41
N ASP A 16 -6.97 -0.46 -19.16
CA ASP A 16 -5.80 -0.11 -18.34
C ASP A 16 -6.12 -0.24 -16.86
N GLU A 17 -5.12 -0.63 -16.07
CA GLU A 17 -5.28 -0.97 -14.64
C GLU A 17 -6.41 -2.00 -14.43
N ALA A 18 -6.38 -3.07 -15.21
CA ALA A 18 -7.45 -4.06 -15.31
C ALA A 18 -7.82 -4.71 -13.95
N HIS A 19 -6.90 -4.74 -12.98
CA HIS A 19 -7.18 -5.18 -11.61
C HIS A 19 -8.28 -4.37 -10.91
N LYS A 20 -8.59 -3.15 -11.37
CA LYS A 20 -9.66 -2.28 -10.81
C LYS A 20 -11.05 -2.68 -11.29
N ILE A 21 -11.16 -3.46 -12.38
CA ILE A 21 -12.45 -3.80 -13.00
C ILE A 21 -13.30 -4.72 -12.12
N ASN A 22 -12.68 -5.35 -11.14
CA ASN A 22 -13.33 -6.24 -10.18
C ASN A 22 -14.17 -5.52 -9.11
N SER A 23 -14.31 -4.18 -9.19
CA SER A 23 -15.32 -3.46 -8.41
C SER A 23 -16.68 -3.61 -9.09
N GLU A 24 -17.76 -3.67 -8.29
CA GLU A 24 -19.15 -3.83 -8.78
C GLU A 24 -19.52 -2.82 -9.88
N VAL A 25 -19.04 -1.58 -9.77
CA VAL A 25 -19.28 -0.51 -10.74
C VAL A 25 -18.54 -0.74 -12.07
N LEU A 26 -17.32 -1.29 -12.01
CA LEU A 26 -16.49 -1.50 -13.22
C LEU A 26 -16.75 -2.85 -13.88
N SER A 27 -17.25 -3.86 -13.15
CA SER A 27 -17.69 -5.12 -13.75
C SER A 27 -18.86 -4.91 -14.73
N ASN A 28 -19.68 -3.88 -14.50
CA ASN A 28 -20.74 -3.47 -15.44
C ASN A 28 -20.20 -3.04 -16.82
N VAL A 29 -18.92 -2.65 -16.93
CA VAL A 29 -18.30 -2.38 -18.25
C VAL A 29 -18.19 -3.66 -19.05
N LEU A 30 -17.81 -4.77 -18.44
CA LEU A 30 -17.71 -6.07 -19.11
C LEU A 30 -19.07 -6.60 -19.57
N THR A 31 -20.12 -6.38 -18.77
CA THR A 31 -21.48 -6.89 -19.06
C THR A 31 -22.25 -5.99 -20.04
N ASN A 32 -21.99 -4.68 -20.04
CA ASN A 32 -22.72 -3.71 -20.85
C ASN A 32 -21.99 -3.30 -22.16
N THR A 33 -20.78 -3.86 -22.40
CA THR A 33 -20.04 -3.59 -23.64
C THR A 33 -19.98 -4.84 -24.51
N LYS A 34 -20.44 -4.72 -25.76
CA LYS A 34 -20.27 -5.78 -26.78
C LYS A 34 -18.90 -5.58 -27.43
N PHE A 35 -18.01 -6.56 -27.30
CA PHE A 35 -16.66 -6.53 -27.87
C PHE A 35 -16.32 -7.87 -28.52
N LYS A 36 -15.44 -7.85 -29.53
CA LYS A 36 -14.91 -9.07 -30.17
C LYS A 36 -13.66 -9.56 -29.46
N LEU A 37 -12.79 -8.61 -29.04
CA LEU A 37 -11.52 -8.88 -28.36
C LEU A 37 -11.42 -8.00 -27.12
N ILE A 38 -10.69 -8.49 -26.11
CA ILE A 38 -10.38 -7.75 -24.90
C ILE A 38 -8.89 -7.82 -24.61
N LEU A 39 -8.30 -6.69 -24.20
CA LEU A 39 -6.92 -6.58 -23.72
C LEU A 39 -6.92 -5.91 -22.34
N GLY A 40 -6.52 -6.63 -21.31
CA GLY A 40 -6.32 -6.10 -19.98
C GLY A 40 -4.83 -5.83 -19.72
N LEU A 41 -4.49 -4.62 -19.30
CA LEU A 41 -3.14 -4.23 -18.86
C LEU A 41 -3.16 -3.98 -17.36
N THR A 42 -2.23 -4.59 -16.63
CA THR A 42 -2.12 -4.38 -15.16
C THR A 42 -0.73 -4.73 -14.66
N ALA A 43 -0.23 -3.97 -13.70
CA ALA A 43 1.02 -4.28 -13.01
C ALA A 43 0.92 -5.51 -12.08
N THR A 44 -0.29 -5.86 -11.64
CA THR A 44 -0.55 -7.02 -10.78
C THR A 44 -1.92 -7.58 -11.13
N PHE A 45 -1.97 -8.85 -11.44
CA PHE A 45 -3.23 -9.53 -11.77
C PHE A 45 -3.89 -10.11 -10.52
N GLU A 46 -3.10 -10.77 -9.69
CA GLU A 46 -3.59 -11.43 -8.47
C GLU A 46 -4.07 -10.43 -7.42
N ARG A 47 -5.19 -10.76 -6.78
CA ARG A 47 -5.78 -10.03 -5.66
C ARG A 47 -5.97 -10.95 -4.47
N LEU A 48 -5.75 -10.42 -3.29
CA LEU A 48 -5.93 -11.16 -2.04
C LEU A 48 -7.40 -11.59 -1.78
N ASP A 49 -8.36 -10.90 -2.41
CA ASP A 49 -9.80 -11.19 -2.29
C ASP A 49 -10.33 -12.19 -3.34
N GLY A 50 -9.46 -12.76 -4.17
CA GLY A 50 -9.82 -13.75 -5.20
C GLY A 50 -10.64 -13.20 -6.39
N ARG A 51 -11.06 -11.93 -6.37
CA ARG A 51 -11.92 -11.35 -7.42
C ARG A 51 -11.27 -11.24 -8.80
N HIS A 52 -9.97 -11.43 -8.91
CA HIS A 52 -9.27 -11.49 -10.20
C HIS A 52 -9.77 -12.65 -11.08
N GLU A 53 -10.34 -13.70 -10.50
CA GLU A 53 -10.94 -14.81 -11.25
C GLU A 53 -12.09 -14.38 -12.15
N ILE A 54 -12.80 -13.30 -11.81
CA ILE A 54 -13.88 -12.75 -12.64
C ILE A 54 -13.28 -12.22 -13.95
N LEU A 55 -12.19 -11.48 -13.87
CA LEU A 55 -11.49 -10.95 -15.05
C LEU A 55 -10.84 -12.07 -15.86
N ALA A 56 -10.26 -13.08 -15.19
CA ALA A 56 -9.62 -14.22 -15.83
C ALA A 56 -10.53 -14.98 -16.81
N LYS A 57 -11.86 -14.98 -16.55
CA LYS A 57 -12.85 -15.62 -17.45
C LYS A 57 -12.98 -14.89 -18.81
N TYR A 58 -12.72 -13.57 -18.83
CA TYR A 58 -12.80 -12.75 -20.05
C TYR A 58 -11.43 -12.50 -20.67
N ALA A 59 -10.42 -12.30 -19.86
CA ALA A 59 -9.05 -11.97 -20.26
C ALA A 59 -8.06 -12.79 -19.41
N PRO A 60 -7.77 -14.04 -19.79
CA PRO A 60 -6.73 -14.83 -19.14
C PRO A 60 -5.37 -14.16 -19.33
N VAL A 61 -4.44 -14.38 -18.39
CA VAL A 61 -3.07 -13.88 -18.51
C VAL A 61 -2.40 -14.58 -19.70
N VAL A 62 -1.98 -13.81 -20.69
CA VAL A 62 -1.35 -14.30 -21.93
C VAL A 62 0.14 -13.98 -21.96
N ASP A 63 0.57 -12.95 -21.23
CA ASP A 63 1.97 -12.56 -21.14
C ASP A 63 2.25 -11.84 -19.81
N THR A 64 3.50 -11.94 -19.33
CA THR A 64 3.95 -11.30 -18.10
C THR A 64 5.38 -10.78 -18.30
N ILE A 65 5.57 -9.47 -18.08
CA ILE A 65 6.88 -8.84 -18.08
C ILE A 65 7.27 -8.61 -16.63
N THR A 66 8.35 -9.25 -16.18
CA THR A 66 8.90 -9.06 -14.84
C THR A 66 9.77 -7.82 -14.76
N MET A 67 10.09 -7.35 -13.54
CA MET A 67 11.07 -6.28 -13.36
C MET A 67 12.48 -6.70 -13.80
N GLU A 68 12.81 -7.99 -13.73
CA GLU A 68 14.07 -8.55 -14.23
C GLU A 68 14.13 -8.45 -15.75
N ASP A 69 13.05 -8.83 -16.45
CA ASP A 69 12.94 -8.68 -17.89
C ASP A 69 13.07 -7.21 -18.30
N ALA A 70 12.41 -6.31 -17.59
CA ALA A 70 12.47 -4.88 -17.85
C ALA A 70 13.89 -4.31 -17.63
N LEU A 71 14.61 -4.78 -16.61
CA LEU A 71 16.01 -4.41 -16.36
C LEU A 71 16.94 -4.97 -17.44
N PHE A 72 16.78 -6.25 -17.77
CA PHE A 72 17.61 -6.93 -18.77
C PHE A 72 17.50 -6.28 -20.15
N ASN A 73 16.27 -5.91 -20.53
CA ASN A 73 15.99 -5.24 -21.81
C ASN A 73 16.25 -3.71 -21.77
N GLY A 74 16.64 -3.15 -20.63
CA GLY A 74 16.90 -1.72 -20.49
C GLY A 74 15.64 -0.83 -20.60
N TRP A 75 14.46 -1.36 -20.30
CA TRP A 75 13.19 -0.62 -20.32
C TRP A 75 12.97 0.20 -19.05
N VAL A 76 13.73 -0.09 -18.01
CA VAL A 76 13.78 0.68 -16.76
C VAL A 76 15.24 1.01 -16.39
N ALA A 77 15.44 2.05 -15.61
CA ALA A 77 16.75 2.41 -15.08
C ALA A 77 17.25 1.33 -14.11
N LYS A 78 18.57 1.12 -14.05
CA LYS A 78 19.17 0.31 -12.98
C LYS A 78 18.75 0.86 -11.63
N TYR A 79 18.41 -0.01 -10.68
CA TYR A 79 17.98 0.45 -9.37
C TYR A 79 18.45 -0.48 -8.25
N LYS A 80 18.43 0.05 -7.03
CA LYS A 80 18.53 -0.69 -5.78
C LYS A 80 17.27 -0.47 -4.96
N ASP A 81 16.71 -1.53 -4.40
CA ASP A 81 15.49 -1.52 -3.59
C ASP A 81 15.83 -1.99 -2.17
N TYR A 82 15.84 -1.06 -1.24
CA TYR A 82 16.17 -1.29 0.15
C TYR A 82 14.91 -1.35 1.03
N VAL A 83 14.86 -2.32 1.93
CA VAL A 83 13.93 -2.34 3.05
C VAL A 83 14.70 -2.02 4.32
N VAL A 84 14.41 -0.87 4.90
CA VAL A 84 15.07 -0.39 6.13
C VAL A 84 14.22 -0.78 7.33
N VAL A 85 14.72 -1.70 8.14
CA VAL A 85 14.09 -2.18 9.37
C VAL A 85 14.46 -1.25 10.51
N ILE A 86 13.45 -0.71 11.19
CA ILE A 86 13.59 0.30 12.24
C ILE A 86 13.14 -0.30 13.55
N ASP A 87 14.05 -0.40 14.52
CA ASP A 87 13.72 -0.68 15.92
C ASP A 87 13.31 0.64 16.60
N VAL A 88 12.22 0.62 17.36
CA VAL A 88 11.68 1.80 18.07
C VAL A 88 11.55 1.53 19.56
N PRO A 89 11.84 2.54 20.42
CA PRO A 89 11.87 2.33 21.88
C PRO A 89 10.48 2.11 22.48
N ASP A 90 9.42 2.59 21.85
CA ASP A 90 8.02 2.53 22.30
C ASP A 90 7.23 1.38 21.64
N ILE A 91 7.90 0.32 21.22
CA ILE A 91 7.27 -0.86 20.59
C ILE A 91 6.24 -1.54 21.49
N ASP A 92 6.39 -1.44 22.80
CA ASP A 92 5.45 -1.94 23.80
C ASP A 92 4.04 -1.34 23.65
N VAL A 93 3.92 -0.09 23.23
CA VAL A 93 2.64 0.56 22.91
C VAL A 93 1.95 -0.17 21.75
N TYR A 94 2.71 -0.51 20.70
CA TYR A 94 2.18 -1.31 19.60
C TYR A 94 1.79 -2.71 20.05
N GLN A 95 2.63 -3.36 20.86
CA GLN A 95 2.39 -4.71 21.37
C GLN A 95 1.10 -4.79 22.19
N LYS A 96 0.80 -3.75 22.98
CA LYS A 96 -0.48 -3.64 23.70
C LYS A 96 -1.66 -3.60 22.73
N TYR A 97 -1.64 -2.73 21.69
CA TYR A 97 -2.70 -2.69 20.68
C TYR A 97 -2.82 -4.00 19.92
N ASN A 98 -1.70 -4.68 19.67
CA ASN A 98 -1.68 -5.95 18.98
C ASN A 98 -2.33 -7.07 19.81
N LYS A 99 -2.06 -7.09 21.11
CA LYS A 99 -2.70 -8.03 22.05
C LYS A 99 -4.21 -7.81 22.11
N GLU A 100 -4.66 -6.58 22.35
CA GLU A 100 -6.08 -6.23 22.37
C GLU A 100 -6.78 -6.55 21.05
N PHE A 101 -6.12 -6.30 19.93
CA PHE A 101 -6.65 -6.65 18.60
C PHE A 101 -6.87 -8.16 18.45
N ASN A 102 -5.91 -8.96 18.88
CA ASN A 102 -6.02 -10.41 18.81
C ASN A 102 -7.15 -10.94 19.71
N GLU A 103 -7.31 -10.44 20.93
CA GLU A 103 -8.40 -10.79 21.84
C GLU A 103 -9.78 -10.49 21.23
N HIS A 104 -9.95 -9.34 20.59
CA HIS A 104 -11.20 -9.00 19.89
C HIS A 104 -11.42 -9.85 18.65
N PHE A 105 -10.38 -10.18 17.91
CA PHE A 105 -10.49 -10.96 16.68
C PHE A 105 -10.76 -12.45 16.96
N GLU A 106 -10.17 -12.99 18.02
CA GLU A 106 -10.40 -14.35 18.49
C GLU A 106 -11.88 -14.60 18.84
N PHE A 107 -12.57 -13.63 19.42
CA PHE A 107 -14.01 -13.70 19.70
C PHE A 107 -14.82 -14.04 18.44
N PHE A 108 -14.40 -13.57 17.27
CA PHE A 108 -15.00 -13.85 15.96
C PHE A 108 -14.34 -15.02 15.23
N GLN A 109 -13.58 -15.87 15.95
CA GLN A 109 -12.90 -17.03 15.37
C GLN A 109 -11.96 -16.68 14.21
N TRP A 110 -11.35 -15.48 14.25
CA TRP A 110 -10.43 -14.97 13.22
C TRP A 110 -11.09 -14.75 11.85
N ASP A 111 -12.41 -14.64 11.79
CA ASP A 111 -13.18 -14.36 10.58
C ASP A 111 -13.24 -12.85 10.33
N PHE A 112 -12.39 -12.37 9.40
CA PHE A 112 -12.28 -10.96 9.08
C PHE A 112 -13.56 -10.40 8.44
N ASP A 113 -14.17 -11.14 7.52
CA ASP A 113 -15.37 -10.68 6.80
C ASP A 113 -16.57 -10.60 7.75
N LYS A 114 -16.67 -11.56 8.65
CA LYS A 114 -17.68 -11.55 9.71
C LYS A 114 -17.56 -10.28 10.57
N VAL A 115 -16.38 -9.99 11.14
CA VAL A 115 -16.22 -8.81 12.02
C VAL A 115 -16.39 -7.50 11.24
N MET A 116 -15.92 -7.43 9.99
CA MET A 116 -16.10 -6.24 9.16
C MET A 116 -17.56 -5.98 8.81
N SER A 117 -18.35 -7.03 8.55
CA SER A 117 -19.80 -6.89 8.33
C SER A 117 -20.53 -6.32 9.54
N MET A 118 -20.03 -6.57 10.75
CA MET A 118 -20.61 -6.10 12.02
C MET A 118 -20.23 -4.65 12.37
N THR A 119 -19.29 -4.04 11.65
CA THR A 119 -18.80 -2.68 11.94
C THR A 119 -19.23 -1.63 10.92
N GLY A 120 -19.69 -2.05 9.75
CA GLY A 120 -20.09 -1.17 8.65
C GLY A 120 -21.47 -0.53 8.82
N LYS A 121 -22.01 0.01 7.73
CA LYS A 121 -23.31 0.72 7.68
C LYS A 121 -24.46 -0.12 8.26
N ASN A 122 -24.48 -1.42 8.00
CA ASN A 122 -25.48 -2.37 8.50
C ASN A 122 -25.01 -3.11 9.78
N GLY A 123 -23.95 -2.62 10.42
CA GLY A 123 -23.27 -3.32 11.50
C GLY A 123 -24.17 -3.69 12.68
N PHE A 124 -25.11 -2.82 13.07
CA PHE A 124 -26.06 -3.13 14.14
C PHE A 124 -26.98 -4.29 13.74
N THR A 125 -27.57 -4.25 12.55
CA THR A 125 -28.46 -5.31 12.04
C THR A 125 -27.72 -6.66 11.97
N ASN A 126 -26.47 -6.64 11.48
CA ASN A 126 -25.66 -7.86 11.37
C ASN A 126 -25.29 -8.42 12.75
N ARG A 127 -24.93 -7.56 13.72
CA ARG A 127 -24.69 -8.00 15.12
C ARG A 127 -25.94 -8.61 15.75
N TRP A 128 -27.09 -7.97 15.52
CA TRP A 128 -28.35 -8.47 16.03
C TRP A 128 -28.73 -9.82 15.40
N GLN A 129 -28.54 -9.97 14.09
CA GLN A 129 -28.77 -11.24 13.41
C GLN A 129 -27.85 -12.34 13.94
N TYR A 130 -26.57 -12.03 14.13
CA TYR A 130 -25.62 -12.99 14.72
C TYR A 130 -26.03 -13.45 16.11
N CYS A 131 -26.58 -12.56 16.95
CA CYS A 131 -27.11 -12.96 18.27
C CYS A 131 -28.33 -13.87 18.15
N LYS A 132 -29.23 -13.62 17.21
CA LYS A 132 -30.38 -14.50 16.93
C LYS A 132 -29.95 -15.89 16.45
N ASP A 133 -28.97 -15.94 15.56
CA ASP A 133 -28.44 -17.21 15.03
C ASP A 133 -27.74 -18.03 16.13
N THR A 134 -27.15 -17.35 17.13
CA THR A 134 -26.47 -17.99 18.26
C THR A 134 -27.46 -18.48 19.34
N TYR A 135 -28.53 -17.73 19.61
CA TYR A 135 -29.56 -17.99 20.62
C TYR A 135 -30.96 -17.83 20.03
N PRO A 136 -31.44 -18.77 19.16
CA PRO A 136 -32.66 -18.56 18.37
C PRO A 136 -33.92 -18.29 19.19
N ASP A 137 -34.07 -18.94 20.33
CA ASP A 137 -35.31 -18.93 21.12
C ASP A 137 -35.18 -18.17 22.44
N ASP A 138 -34.04 -17.49 22.68
CA ASP A 138 -33.80 -16.78 23.95
C ASP A 138 -33.51 -15.31 23.72
N TYR A 139 -34.56 -14.48 23.75
CA TYR A 139 -34.46 -13.05 23.56
C TYR A 139 -33.59 -12.34 24.64
N ALA A 140 -33.65 -12.85 25.88
CA ALA A 140 -32.87 -12.27 26.97
C ALA A 140 -31.37 -12.50 26.76
N MET A 141 -30.99 -13.71 26.38
CA MET A 141 -29.62 -14.05 26.00
C MET A 141 -29.15 -13.31 24.75
N GLN A 142 -30.00 -13.18 23.72
CA GLN A 142 -29.69 -12.39 22.52
C GLN A 142 -29.29 -10.95 22.89
N LYS A 143 -30.09 -10.32 23.76
CA LYS A 143 -29.88 -8.92 24.19
C LYS A 143 -28.61 -8.74 25.01
N ASP A 144 -28.29 -9.69 25.89
CA ASP A 144 -27.06 -9.64 26.68
C ASP A 144 -25.83 -9.93 25.81
N TYR A 145 -25.90 -10.96 24.97
CA TYR A 145 -24.82 -11.31 24.04
C TYR A 145 -24.52 -10.18 23.04
N LEU A 146 -25.52 -9.39 22.64
CA LEU A 146 -25.34 -8.22 21.78
C LEU A 146 -24.37 -7.20 22.36
N LYS A 147 -24.31 -7.06 23.68
CA LYS A 147 -23.33 -6.15 24.33
C LYS A 147 -21.92 -6.65 24.11
N SER A 148 -21.71 -7.96 24.30
CA SER A 148 -20.41 -8.61 24.07
C SER A 148 -19.99 -8.53 22.61
N VAL A 149 -20.87 -8.90 21.68
CA VAL A 149 -20.60 -8.79 20.23
C VAL A 149 -20.26 -7.37 19.83
N THR A 150 -21.00 -6.39 20.36
CA THR A 150 -20.73 -4.95 20.07
C THR A 150 -19.39 -4.51 20.64
N PHE A 151 -19.06 -4.88 21.87
CA PHE A 151 -17.78 -4.57 22.49
C PHE A 151 -16.61 -5.10 21.66
N HIS A 152 -16.66 -6.38 21.28
CA HIS A 152 -15.57 -6.99 20.50
C HIS A 152 -15.49 -6.43 19.07
N ALA A 153 -16.63 -6.19 18.39
CA ALA A 153 -16.61 -5.62 17.05
C ALA A 153 -16.03 -4.18 17.03
N MET A 154 -16.44 -3.33 17.97
CA MET A 154 -15.92 -1.96 18.07
C MET A 154 -14.47 -1.93 18.57
N GLY A 155 -14.11 -2.80 19.52
CA GLY A 155 -12.74 -2.97 19.99
C GLY A 155 -11.80 -3.42 18.89
N PHE A 156 -12.20 -4.38 18.06
CA PHE A 156 -11.45 -4.80 16.87
C PHE A 156 -11.14 -3.62 15.94
N MET A 157 -12.16 -2.82 15.59
CA MET A 157 -11.95 -1.67 14.71
C MET A 157 -11.03 -0.62 15.32
N LYS A 158 -11.22 -0.31 16.61
CA LYS A 158 -10.40 0.67 17.33
C LYS A 158 -8.93 0.23 17.37
N THR A 159 -8.68 -1.01 17.76
CA THR A 159 -7.31 -1.53 17.89
C THR A 159 -6.64 -1.72 16.54
N MET A 160 -7.37 -2.15 15.50
CA MET A 160 -6.88 -2.20 14.12
C MET A 160 -6.42 -0.82 13.63
N GLN A 161 -7.24 0.22 13.89
CA GLN A 161 -6.87 1.61 13.54
C GLN A 161 -5.69 2.12 14.35
N SER A 162 -5.62 1.82 15.65
CA SER A 162 -4.51 2.22 16.54
C SER A 162 -3.18 1.61 16.09
N ARG A 163 -3.16 0.30 15.80
CA ARG A 163 -1.99 -0.39 15.23
C ARG A 163 -1.53 0.26 13.93
N LYS A 164 -2.47 0.50 13.01
CA LYS A 164 -2.19 1.13 11.73
C LYS A 164 -1.66 2.55 11.90
N LYS A 165 -2.27 3.33 12.79
CA LYS A 165 -1.84 4.71 13.08
C LYS A 165 -0.45 4.75 13.68
N PHE A 166 -0.12 3.84 14.60
CA PHE A 166 1.21 3.73 15.19
C PHE A 166 2.28 3.58 14.10
N VAL A 167 2.16 2.55 13.27
CA VAL A 167 3.18 2.26 12.25
C VAL A 167 3.24 3.30 11.13
N GLN A 168 2.11 3.86 10.73
CA GLN A 168 2.06 4.81 9.62
C GLN A 168 2.50 6.23 9.99
N ASN A 169 2.35 6.62 11.26
CA ASN A 169 2.64 7.99 11.72
C ASN A 169 3.85 8.07 12.65
N HIS A 170 4.62 6.99 12.77
CA HIS A 170 5.75 6.95 13.69
C HIS A 170 6.82 7.99 13.31
N PRO A 171 7.28 8.86 14.25
CA PRO A 171 8.20 9.96 13.96
C PRO A 171 9.57 9.49 13.48
N GLU A 172 10.04 8.30 13.89
CA GLU A 172 11.32 7.74 13.44
C GLU A 172 11.39 7.57 11.93
N LYS A 173 10.27 7.28 11.26
CA LYS A 173 10.25 7.21 9.80
C LYS A 173 10.59 8.53 9.14
N ILE A 174 10.06 9.64 9.68
CA ILE A 174 10.40 10.98 9.18
C ILE A 174 11.85 11.31 9.47
N ARG A 175 12.36 10.97 10.67
CA ARG A 175 13.76 11.18 11.03
C ARG A 175 14.71 10.47 10.06
N ILE A 176 14.47 9.18 9.80
CA ILE A 176 15.29 8.38 8.89
C ILE A 176 15.14 8.85 7.44
N ALA A 177 13.91 9.18 7.01
CA ALA A 177 13.70 9.73 5.68
C ALA A 177 14.46 11.04 5.47
N LYS A 178 14.55 11.91 6.47
CA LYS A 178 15.37 13.14 6.43
C LYS A 178 16.86 12.86 6.32
N GLU A 179 17.38 11.83 6.98
CA GLU A 179 18.77 11.42 6.79
C GLU A 179 19.01 10.96 5.33
N ILE A 180 18.13 10.15 4.74
CA ILE A 180 18.25 9.75 3.32
C ILE A 180 18.24 10.99 2.43
N ILE A 181 17.31 11.92 2.64
CA ILE A 181 17.18 13.17 1.88
C ILE A 181 18.48 13.98 1.96
N LYS A 182 19.05 14.12 3.14
CA LYS A 182 20.30 14.87 3.37
C LYS A 182 21.46 14.31 2.54
N TYR A 183 21.64 12.98 2.52
CA TYR A 183 22.71 12.33 1.77
C TYR A 183 22.45 12.24 0.26
N ARG A 184 21.24 12.54 -0.19
CA ARG A 184 20.82 12.52 -1.61
C ARG A 184 20.28 13.86 -2.08
N SER A 185 20.69 14.95 -1.43
CA SER A 185 20.19 16.32 -1.71
C SER A 185 20.48 16.82 -3.14
N ASP A 186 21.44 16.21 -3.83
CA ASP A 186 21.75 16.45 -5.24
C ASP A 186 20.78 15.75 -6.21
N LYS A 187 19.84 14.95 -5.72
CA LYS A 187 18.90 14.13 -6.51
C LYS A 187 17.47 14.68 -6.47
N LYS A 188 16.66 14.24 -7.43
CA LYS A 188 15.20 14.35 -7.35
C LYS A 188 14.64 13.23 -6.49
N ILE A 189 13.99 13.59 -5.39
CA ILE A 189 13.50 12.69 -4.37
C ILE A 189 11.98 12.78 -4.31
N VAL A 190 11.31 11.63 -4.23
CA VAL A 190 9.89 11.56 -3.89
C VAL A 190 9.69 10.76 -2.60
N THR A 191 8.88 11.29 -1.69
CA THR A 191 8.44 10.55 -0.50
C THR A 191 6.99 10.08 -0.69
N PHE A 192 6.73 8.81 -0.41
CA PHE A 192 5.40 8.19 -0.46
C PHE A 192 4.89 7.96 0.95
N ASN A 193 4.06 8.86 1.44
CA ASN A 193 3.60 8.86 2.82
C ASN A 193 2.22 8.24 2.98
N ALA A 194 1.91 7.75 4.17
CA ALA A 194 0.63 7.11 4.48
C ALA A 194 -0.56 8.07 4.38
N ASN A 195 -0.34 9.34 4.72
CA ASN A 195 -1.36 10.39 4.76
C ASN A 195 -0.74 11.79 4.58
N THR A 196 -1.60 12.79 4.44
CA THR A 196 -1.21 14.18 4.22
C THR A 196 -0.40 14.77 5.38
N ALA A 197 -0.76 14.46 6.63
CA ALA A 197 -0.03 14.99 7.80
C ALA A 197 1.44 14.52 7.80
N MET A 198 1.70 13.27 7.39
CA MET A 198 3.06 12.76 7.24
C MET A 198 3.81 13.44 6.08
N ALA A 199 3.13 13.72 4.96
CA ALA A 199 3.74 14.47 3.85
C ALA A 199 4.11 15.91 4.24
N GLU A 200 3.27 16.57 5.05
CA GLU A 200 3.50 17.93 5.58
C GLU A 200 4.57 17.97 6.70
N ALA A 201 4.84 16.85 7.38
CA ALA A 201 5.77 16.78 8.52
C ALA A 201 7.25 17.01 8.15
N TYR A 202 7.60 16.92 6.89
CA TYR A 202 8.98 17.20 6.44
C TYR A 202 9.34 18.68 6.59
N LYS A 203 8.40 19.61 6.44
CA LYS A 203 8.55 21.07 6.49
C LYS A 203 9.51 21.65 5.41
N GLU A 204 9.91 20.84 4.46
CA GLU A 204 10.80 21.20 3.36
C GLU A 204 10.36 20.47 2.08
N GLY A 205 10.69 21.05 0.93
CA GLY A 205 10.26 20.53 -0.37
C GLY A 205 8.81 20.85 -0.73
N TYR A 206 8.37 20.33 -1.85
CA TYR A 206 7.01 20.49 -2.35
C TYR A 206 6.07 19.46 -1.72
N VAL A 207 4.80 19.84 -1.50
CA VAL A 207 3.75 18.95 -1.01
C VAL A 207 2.77 18.66 -2.14
N TYR A 208 2.57 17.37 -2.43
CA TYR A 208 1.68 16.88 -3.48
C TYR A 208 0.66 15.91 -2.88
N THR A 209 -0.53 16.44 -2.55
CA THR A 209 -1.59 15.68 -1.87
C THR A 209 -2.96 16.05 -2.42
N GLY A 210 -3.96 15.18 -2.20
CA GLY A 210 -5.34 15.44 -2.62
C GLY A 210 -5.98 16.69 -1.98
N LYS A 211 -5.46 17.15 -0.84
CA LYS A 211 -5.92 18.34 -0.12
C LYS A 211 -5.65 19.64 -0.91
N GLU A 212 -4.55 19.67 -1.67
CA GLU A 212 -4.10 20.86 -2.39
C GLU A 212 -4.92 21.18 -3.65
N GLY A 213 -5.74 20.25 -4.11
CA GLY A 213 -6.56 20.37 -5.32
C GLY A 213 -5.75 20.22 -6.62
N LYS A 214 -6.47 19.91 -7.71
CA LYS A 214 -5.85 19.56 -9.01
C LYS A 214 -4.99 20.69 -9.60
N LYS A 215 -5.46 21.95 -9.52
CA LYS A 215 -4.74 23.11 -10.11
C LYS A 215 -3.41 23.34 -9.42
N LYS A 216 -3.38 23.37 -8.09
CA LYS A 216 -2.15 23.58 -7.31
C LYS A 216 -1.19 22.43 -7.50
N ASN A 217 -1.68 21.18 -7.45
CA ASN A 217 -0.86 20.00 -7.69
C ASN A 217 -0.20 20.00 -9.08
N ARG A 218 -0.90 20.47 -10.13
CA ARG A 218 -0.30 20.60 -11.47
C ARG A 218 0.84 21.60 -11.47
N ILE A 219 0.64 22.79 -10.88
CA ILE A 219 1.69 23.81 -10.78
C ILE A 219 2.91 23.25 -10.01
N THR A 220 2.66 22.62 -8.87
CA THR A 220 3.69 21.97 -8.05
C THR A 220 4.52 20.97 -8.85
N LEU A 221 3.88 20.11 -9.67
CA LEU A 221 4.60 19.15 -10.50
C LEU A 221 5.40 19.83 -11.62
N GLU A 222 4.84 20.86 -12.26
CA GLU A 222 5.51 21.62 -13.31
C GLU A 222 6.77 22.32 -12.76
N GLU A 223 6.68 22.95 -11.60
CA GLU A 223 7.82 23.60 -10.92
C GLU A 223 8.88 22.55 -10.53
N PHE A 224 8.48 21.48 -9.84
CA PHE A 224 9.38 20.43 -9.40
C PHE A 224 10.08 19.74 -10.59
N SER A 225 9.36 19.53 -11.70
CA SER A 225 9.93 18.89 -12.90
C SER A 225 11.05 19.71 -13.55
N ARG A 226 11.06 21.03 -13.38
CA ARG A 226 12.11 21.94 -13.93
C ARG A 226 13.37 22.01 -13.05
N MET A 227 13.26 21.57 -11.81
CA MET A 227 14.41 21.61 -10.89
C MET A 227 15.40 20.47 -11.21
N PRO A 228 16.71 20.67 -11.07
CA PRO A 228 17.70 19.60 -11.23
C PRO A 228 17.70 18.63 -10.03
N SER A 229 17.32 19.08 -8.84
CA SER A 229 17.18 18.31 -7.61
C SER A 229 16.07 18.89 -6.74
N GLY A 230 15.64 18.16 -5.74
CA GLY A 230 14.62 18.63 -4.79
C GLY A 230 13.76 17.49 -4.24
N ILE A 231 12.80 17.86 -3.40
CA ILE A 231 11.96 16.90 -2.66
C ILE A 231 10.51 17.15 -3.01
N LEU A 232 9.80 16.06 -3.35
CA LEU A 232 8.35 16.03 -3.53
C LEU A 232 7.72 15.10 -2.48
N ASN A 233 7.05 15.68 -1.49
CA ASN A 233 6.37 14.93 -0.45
C ASN A 233 4.95 14.60 -0.90
N SER A 234 4.70 13.33 -1.22
CA SER A 234 3.41 12.87 -1.70
C SER A 234 2.70 11.95 -0.69
N CYS A 235 1.39 11.83 -0.81
CA CYS A 235 0.65 10.78 -0.12
C CYS A 235 0.07 9.77 -1.12
N LYS A 236 -0.37 8.61 -0.64
CA LYS A 236 -0.78 7.44 -1.44
C LYS A 236 -1.75 7.74 -2.60
N MET A 237 -2.65 8.72 -2.44
CA MET A 237 -3.62 9.04 -3.50
C MET A 237 -3.03 9.81 -4.68
N ALA A 238 -1.83 10.35 -4.53
CA ALA A 238 -1.18 11.18 -5.54
C ALA A 238 -0.30 10.36 -6.52
N ILE A 239 -0.04 9.08 -6.23
CA ILE A 239 0.87 8.24 -7.01
C ILE A 239 0.40 8.12 -8.48
N GLU A 240 -0.91 7.98 -8.73
CA GLU A 240 -1.46 7.76 -10.08
C GLU A 240 -1.23 8.94 -11.04
N GLY A 241 -1.12 10.17 -10.53
CA GLY A 241 -0.87 11.38 -11.34
C GLY A 241 0.58 11.84 -11.41
N LEU A 242 1.51 11.12 -10.77
CA LEU A 242 2.90 11.53 -10.69
C LEU A 242 3.65 11.14 -11.97
N ASP A 243 3.98 12.13 -12.79
CA ASP A 243 4.78 11.95 -14.01
C ASP A 243 6.02 12.86 -13.99
N VAL A 244 7.09 12.36 -13.36
CA VAL A 244 8.40 13.00 -13.26
C VAL A 244 9.46 11.94 -13.56
N PRO A 245 9.88 11.76 -14.83
CA PRO A 245 10.73 10.64 -15.24
C PRO A 245 12.13 10.61 -14.62
N ASP A 246 12.68 11.75 -14.27
CA ASP A 246 14.03 11.88 -13.71
C ASP A 246 14.12 11.74 -12.18
N LEU A 247 13.03 11.26 -11.53
CA LEU A 247 13.07 10.83 -10.14
C LEU A 247 14.16 9.77 -9.94
N SER A 248 15.06 9.99 -9.01
CA SER A 248 16.21 9.09 -8.76
C SER A 248 16.15 8.42 -7.39
N VAL A 249 15.40 8.99 -6.44
CA VAL A 249 15.25 8.43 -5.09
C VAL A 249 13.78 8.39 -4.70
N GLY A 250 13.32 7.21 -4.27
CA GLY A 250 12.00 7.00 -3.68
C GLY A 250 12.11 6.62 -2.21
N ILE A 251 11.31 7.23 -1.34
CA ILE A 251 11.27 6.90 0.09
C ILE A 251 9.83 6.59 0.46
N GLN A 252 9.54 5.34 0.76
CA GLN A 252 8.22 4.89 1.17
C GLN A 252 8.13 4.77 2.69
N THR A 253 7.43 5.69 3.34
CA THR A 253 7.17 5.68 4.79
C THR A 253 5.83 5.02 5.15
N GLY A 254 4.91 4.95 4.19
CA GLY A 254 3.58 4.35 4.36
C GLY A 254 3.42 3.10 3.51
N ILE A 255 3.71 1.93 4.05
CA ILE A 255 3.44 0.64 3.40
C ILE A 255 2.05 0.10 3.80
N ASP A 256 1.43 -0.66 2.92
CA ASP A 256 0.32 -1.57 3.19
C ASP A 256 0.57 -2.91 2.47
N SER A 257 -0.32 -3.88 2.64
CA SER A 257 -0.16 -5.21 2.03
C SER A 257 -0.34 -5.24 0.50
N SER A 258 -0.60 -4.11 -0.14
CA SER A 258 -0.87 -4.03 -1.57
C SER A 258 0.40 -4.11 -2.41
N LYS A 259 0.63 -5.26 -3.05
CA LYS A 259 1.68 -5.46 -4.05
C LYS A 259 1.59 -4.41 -5.18
N THR A 260 0.37 -4.14 -5.67
CA THR A 260 0.12 -3.16 -6.74
C THR A 260 0.70 -1.79 -6.41
N LYS A 261 0.45 -1.28 -5.19
CA LYS A 261 0.95 0.05 -4.80
C LYS A 261 2.46 0.08 -4.64
N ALA A 262 3.05 -0.98 -4.12
CA ALA A 262 4.51 -1.08 -4.00
C ALA A 262 5.17 -1.04 -5.38
N VAL A 263 4.66 -1.83 -6.33
CA VAL A 263 5.14 -1.86 -7.72
C VAL A 263 4.94 -0.51 -8.42
N GLN A 264 3.78 0.12 -8.25
CA GLN A 264 3.50 1.45 -8.83
C GLN A 264 4.43 2.53 -8.27
N SER A 265 4.68 2.54 -6.96
CA SER A 265 5.60 3.50 -6.33
C SER A 265 7.03 3.33 -6.85
N LEU A 266 7.53 2.10 -6.89
CA LEU A 266 8.85 1.79 -7.46
C LEU A 266 8.90 2.17 -8.96
N GLY A 267 7.87 1.78 -9.72
CA GLY A 267 7.77 2.08 -11.16
C GLY A 267 7.84 3.56 -11.49
N ARG A 268 7.40 4.47 -10.59
CA ARG A 268 7.57 5.92 -10.79
C ARG A 268 9.02 6.37 -10.68
N VAL A 269 9.80 5.68 -9.86
CA VAL A 269 11.19 6.05 -9.57
C VAL A 269 12.17 5.43 -10.57
N VAL A 270 11.86 4.25 -11.12
CA VAL A 270 12.77 3.53 -12.03
C VAL A 270 12.58 3.88 -13.52
N ARG A 271 11.74 4.85 -13.86
CA ARG A 271 11.55 5.31 -15.25
C ARG A 271 12.86 5.76 -15.85
N LEU A 272 13.03 5.51 -17.15
CA LEU A 272 14.16 6.03 -17.90
C LEU A 272 14.04 7.54 -18.08
N ALA A 273 15.16 8.23 -17.92
CA ALA A 273 15.28 9.63 -18.24
C ALA A 273 16.69 9.93 -18.78
N LYS A 274 16.83 10.94 -19.64
CA LYS A 274 18.12 11.34 -20.18
C LYS A 274 19.06 11.79 -19.06
N GLY A 275 20.23 11.19 -18.98
CA GLY A 275 21.25 11.51 -17.96
C GLY A 275 21.04 10.83 -16.61
N LYS A 276 19.99 10.04 -16.44
CA LYS A 276 19.76 9.29 -15.21
C LYS A 276 20.64 8.03 -15.16
N LEU A 277 21.53 7.95 -14.19
CA LEU A 277 22.49 6.85 -14.03
C LEU A 277 21.87 5.64 -13.31
N GLY A 278 20.86 5.85 -12.47
CA GLY A 278 20.20 4.80 -11.69
C GLY A 278 19.17 5.38 -10.73
N ALA A 279 18.58 4.49 -9.93
CA ALA A 279 17.59 4.84 -8.92
C ALA A 279 17.81 4.08 -7.62
N GLU A 280 17.38 4.66 -6.50
CA GLU A 280 17.33 4.02 -5.18
C GLU A 280 15.93 4.13 -4.63
N PHE A 281 15.45 3.03 -4.05
CA PHE A 281 14.14 3.00 -3.41
C PHE A 281 14.29 2.49 -1.98
N PHE A 282 13.77 3.23 -1.00
CA PHE A 282 13.87 2.91 0.41
C PHE A 282 12.48 2.72 1.00
N THR A 283 12.18 1.52 1.49
CA THR A 283 10.94 1.22 2.19
C THR A 283 11.20 1.15 3.69
N LEU A 284 10.61 2.05 4.48
CA LEU A 284 10.83 2.16 5.92
C LEU A 284 9.78 1.34 6.66
N VAL A 285 10.23 0.37 7.46
CA VAL A 285 9.37 -0.62 8.16
C VAL A 285 9.74 -0.67 9.63
N ILE A 286 8.75 -0.51 10.52
CA ILE A 286 8.96 -0.70 11.95
C ILE A 286 8.99 -2.18 12.26
N ASN A 287 10.06 -2.62 12.92
CA ASN A 287 10.29 -4.00 13.31
C ASN A 287 9.20 -4.50 14.29
N ASP A 288 8.99 -5.81 14.34
CA ASP A 288 8.05 -6.49 15.24
C ASP A 288 6.60 -5.93 15.16
N THR A 289 6.21 -5.41 13.98
CA THR A 289 4.86 -4.91 13.71
C THR A 289 4.21 -5.59 12.49
N VAL A 290 2.96 -5.26 12.23
CA VAL A 290 2.24 -5.75 11.03
C VAL A 290 2.90 -5.29 9.72
N GLU A 291 3.73 -4.25 9.74
CA GLU A 291 4.42 -3.76 8.53
C GLU A 291 5.41 -4.77 7.97
N THR A 292 6.05 -5.58 8.82
CA THR A 292 6.95 -6.65 8.35
C THR A 292 6.21 -7.66 7.50
N LYS A 293 4.97 -8.03 7.87
CA LYS A 293 4.11 -8.92 7.08
C LYS A 293 3.63 -8.22 5.81
N TRP A 294 3.21 -6.96 5.90
CA TRP A 294 2.80 -6.18 4.72
C TRP A 294 3.93 -6.03 3.71
N MET A 295 5.15 -5.77 4.18
CA MET A 295 6.35 -5.69 3.35
C MET A 295 6.63 -7.01 2.65
N GLN A 296 6.61 -8.14 3.37
CA GLN A 296 6.81 -9.46 2.78
C GLN A 296 5.81 -9.75 1.65
N ASN A 297 4.52 -9.43 1.86
CA ASN A 297 3.49 -9.61 0.84
C ASN A 297 3.69 -8.66 -0.35
N ALA A 298 3.99 -7.38 -0.08
CA ALA A 298 4.14 -6.34 -1.10
C ALA A 298 5.39 -6.52 -1.97
N LYS A 299 6.45 -7.11 -1.41
CA LYS A 299 7.78 -7.28 -2.04
C LYS A 299 8.13 -8.73 -2.35
N LYS A 300 7.17 -9.66 -2.28
CA LYS A 300 7.39 -11.12 -2.40
C LYS A 300 8.21 -11.51 -3.64
N ASP A 301 7.97 -10.82 -4.76
CA ASP A 301 8.62 -11.13 -6.05
C ASP A 301 9.60 -10.01 -6.47
N SER A 302 10.15 -9.27 -5.50
CA SER A 302 11.10 -8.18 -5.75
C SER A 302 12.48 -8.57 -5.25
N GLN A 303 13.52 -8.18 -5.99
CA GLN A 303 14.91 -8.26 -5.50
C GLN A 303 15.14 -7.08 -4.55
N ILE A 304 15.22 -7.37 -3.25
CA ILE A 304 15.39 -6.38 -2.19
C ILE A 304 16.61 -6.67 -1.33
N GLU A 305 17.24 -5.63 -0.83
CA GLU A 305 18.23 -5.69 0.23
C GLU A 305 17.57 -5.25 1.54
N ILE A 306 17.51 -6.13 2.54
CA ILE A 306 16.96 -5.80 3.87
C ILE A 306 18.13 -5.38 4.75
N ILE A 307 18.07 -4.18 5.31
CA ILE A 307 19.09 -3.56 6.14
C ILE A 307 18.47 -2.92 7.39
N ASP A 308 19.25 -2.74 8.44
CA ASP A 308 18.88 -1.91 9.59
C ASP A 308 19.32 -0.45 9.39
N VAL A 309 19.07 0.39 10.40
CA VAL A 309 19.39 1.81 10.35
C VAL A 309 20.90 2.05 10.35
N GLU A 310 21.71 1.20 10.99
CA GLU A 310 23.18 1.31 11.00
C GLU A 310 23.74 1.04 9.60
N ASN A 311 23.32 -0.07 8.98
CA ASN A 311 23.71 -0.42 7.62
C ASN A 311 23.15 0.55 6.58
N LEU A 312 22.00 1.17 6.82
CA LEU A 312 21.55 2.30 5.99
C LEU A 312 22.58 3.43 5.95
N MET A 313 23.19 3.77 7.09
CA MET A 313 24.20 4.85 7.12
C MET A 313 25.45 4.48 6.29
N HIS A 314 25.87 3.21 6.27
CA HIS A 314 26.93 2.74 5.38
C HIS A 314 26.51 2.85 3.91
N VAL A 315 25.30 2.41 3.55
CA VAL A 315 24.75 2.57 2.18
C VAL A 315 24.76 4.03 1.74
N LEU A 316 24.30 4.95 2.61
CA LEU A 316 24.22 6.38 2.28
C LEU A 316 25.60 7.02 2.07
N LYS A 317 26.64 6.56 2.76
CA LYS A 317 28.04 6.99 2.60
C LYS A 317 28.77 6.29 1.46
N GLY A 318 28.15 5.25 0.84
CA GLY A 318 28.82 4.43 -0.16
C GLY A 318 29.84 3.44 0.42
N GLU A 319 29.71 3.10 1.69
CA GLU A 319 30.54 2.17 2.42
C GLU A 319 29.99 0.73 2.30
N PRO A 320 30.83 -0.31 2.49
CA PRO A 320 30.35 -1.68 2.60
C PRO A 320 29.32 -1.83 3.72
N HIS A 321 28.26 -2.60 3.50
CA HIS A 321 27.20 -2.83 4.44
C HIS A 321 26.82 -4.32 4.53
N GLU A 322 26.16 -4.70 5.61
CA GLU A 322 25.67 -6.05 5.83
C GLU A 322 24.15 -6.11 5.68
N LEU A 323 23.67 -7.25 5.20
CA LEU A 323 22.24 -7.52 5.17
C LEU A 323 21.72 -7.85 6.56
N TYR A 324 20.47 -7.52 6.83
CA TYR A 324 19.81 -7.75 8.10
C TYR A 324 19.71 -9.25 8.42
N LYS A 325 20.39 -9.70 9.47
CA LYS A 325 20.55 -11.13 9.82
C LYS A 325 19.49 -11.65 10.82
N ARG A 326 18.77 -10.77 11.52
CA ARG A 326 17.71 -11.23 12.42
C ARG A 326 16.58 -11.84 11.60
N LYS A 327 16.13 -13.06 11.98
CA LYS A 327 14.88 -13.60 11.46
C LYS A 327 13.78 -12.58 11.77
N ILE A 328 13.19 -11.98 10.74
CA ILE A 328 11.96 -11.23 10.91
C ILE A 328 10.99 -12.25 11.49
N LYS A 329 10.58 -12.09 12.74
CA LYS A 329 9.72 -13.04 13.43
C LYS A 329 8.47 -13.23 12.60
N ASN A 330 8.29 -14.42 12.05
CA ASN A 330 7.05 -14.80 11.40
C ASN A 330 5.97 -14.82 12.48
N PHE A 331 5.16 -13.78 12.57
CA PHE A 331 3.90 -13.84 13.26
C PHE A 331 3.03 -14.81 12.48
N THR A 332 2.94 -16.04 12.96
CA THR A 332 1.99 -17.02 12.50
C THR A 332 0.60 -16.54 12.89
N PHE A 333 -0.06 -15.79 12.01
CA PHE A 333 -1.50 -15.74 12.07
C PHE A 333 -2.00 -17.10 11.54
N ARG A 334 -2.64 -17.88 12.37
CA ARG A 334 -3.52 -18.95 11.88
C ARG A 334 -4.70 -18.23 11.20
N PHE A 335 -4.73 -18.25 9.88
CA PHE A 335 -5.92 -17.99 9.09
C PHE A 335 -6.65 -19.29 8.89
#